data_fb295ddde2ad7f170a560c6e49acb738
#
_entry.id   fb295ddde2ad7f170a560c6e49acb738
#
_cell.length_a   1.000
_cell.length_b   1.000
_cell.length_c   1.000
_cell.angle_alpha   90.00
_cell.angle_beta   90.00
_cell.angle_gamma   90.00
#
_symmetry.space_group_name_H-M   'P 1'
#
loop_
_entity.id
_entity.type
_entity.pdbx_description
1 polymer ?
#
loop_
_entity_poly.entity_id
_entity_poly.type
_entity_poly.pdbx_seq_one_letter_code
_entity_poly.pdbx_strand_id
1 'polypeptide(L)'
;MRQTSITIDLAALTHNLQRVKDYAPTAKVLAMVKANAYGHGAVNCLPAVAQADALGVACLQEAIELQQAGWQKLMVVIEGAFSLAEWQYCTAHQIQCVVHHQRQLDWALQQPAKKGATVWLKLNTGMNRLGFTSDEVREIAQQLTEAGYEIVLTTHFANADVIDHPNNQQQFELFDSTLQDR
;
A
#
# COMPACT_ATOMS: atom_id res chain seq x y z
N MET A 1 7.09 9.38 -39.88
CA MET A 1 6.97 8.84 -38.53
C MET A 1 5.58 9.20 -38.00
N ARG A 2 4.81 8.26 -37.48
CA ARG A 2 3.55 8.62 -36.75
C ARG A 2 3.95 9.30 -35.44
N GLN A 3 3.44 10.49 -35.20
CA GLN A 3 3.58 11.14 -33.90
C GLN A 3 2.48 10.57 -32.97
N THR A 4 2.90 9.95 -31.88
CA THR A 4 1.98 9.53 -30.82
C THR A 4 2.17 10.47 -29.64
N SER A 5 1.09 11.02 -29.11
CA SER A 5 1.11 11.88 -27.93
C SER A 5 0.14 11.36 -26.88
N ILE A 6 0.47 11.60 -25.61
CA ILE A 6 -0.41 11.36 -24.46
C ILE A 6 -0.62 12.72 -23.78
N THR A 7 -1.88 13.04 -23.50
CA THR A 7 -2.25 14.22 -22.69
C THR A 7 -2.84 13.74 -21.38
N ILE A 8 -2.26 14.19 -20.26
CA ILE A 8 -2.75 13.88 -18.92
C ILE A 8 -3.55 15.06 -18.39
N ASP A 9 -4.83 14.82 -18.12
CA ASP A 9 -5.71 15.84 -17.52
C ASP A 9 -5.59 15.78 -16.00
N LEU A 10 -4.80 16.70 -15.43
CA LEU A 10 -4.60 16.79 -13.99
C LEU A 10 -5.87 17.24 -13.25
N ALA A 11 -6.75 18.00 -13.88
CA ALA A 11 -8.00 18.42 -13.26
C ALA A 11 -8.95 17.23 -13.10
N ALA A 12 -9.01 16.33 -14.09
CA ALA A 12 -9.76 15.09 -14.00
C ALA A 12 -9.23 14.17 -12.90
N LEU A 13 -7.89 14.05 -12.75
CA LEU A 13 -7.29 13.28 -11.66
C LEU A 13 -7.63 13.87 -10.28
N THR A 14 -7.54 15.19 -10.13
CA THR A 14 -7.93 15.88 -8.89
C THR A 14 -9.41 15.66 -8.58
N HIS A 15 -10.28 15.77 -9.58
CA HIS A 15 -11.71 15.50 -9.43
C HIS A 15 -11.95 14.05 -8.96
N ASN A 16 -11.28 13.07 -9.56
CA ASN A 16 -11.42 11.66 -9.19
C ASN A 16 -10.98 11.41 -7.74
N LEU A 17 -9.87 12.00 -7.31
CA LEU A 17 -9.44 11.92 -5.91
C LEU A 17 -10.49 12.52 -4.97
N GLN A 18 -11.10 13.66 -5.32
CA GLN A 18 -12.17 14.26 -4.53
C GLN A 18 -13.39 13.33 -4.46
N ARG A 19 -13.77 12.69 -5.57
CA ARG A 19 -14.88 11.71 -5.59
C ARG A 19 -14.63 10.55 -4.64
N VAL A 20 -13.40 10.02 -4.58
CA VAL A 20 -13.04 8.96 -3.61
C VAL A 20 -13.24 9.45 -2.17
N LYS A 21 -12.80 10.67 -1.85
CA LYS A 21 -12.99 11.27 -0.51
C LYS A 21 -14.47 11.49 -0.17
N ASP A 22 -15.28 11.89 -1.14
CA ASP A 22 -16.72 12.08 -0.96
C ASP A 22 -17.45 10.75 -0.62
N TYR A 23 -17.02 9.64 -1.23
CA TYR A 23 -17.58 8.31 -0.92
C TYR A 23 -17.12 7.76 0.42
N ALA A 24 -15.94 8.12 0.89
CA ALA A 24 -15.39 7.63 2.15
C ALA A 24 -14.84 8.79 3.00
N PRO A 25 -15.70 9.69 3.50
CA PRO A 25 -15.29 10.96 4.10
C PRO A 25 -14.49 10.82 5.40
N THR A 26 -14.60 9.69 6.08
CA THR A 26 -13.87 9.39 7.32
C THR A 26 -12.59 8.58 7.09
N ALA A 27 -12.40 8.06 5.88
CA ALA A 27 -11.24 7.25 5.55
C ALA A 27 -10.06 8.10 5.02
N LYS A 28 -8.84 7.63 5.28
CA LYS A 28 -7.64 8.15 4.63
C LYS A 28 -7.50 7.55 3.23
N VAL A 29 -7.00 8.33 2.30
CA VAL A 29 -6.81 7.91 0.92
C VAL A 29 -5.34 7.65 0.63
N LEU A 30 -5.01 6.38 0.33
CA LEU A 30 -3.74 5.95 -0.24
C LEU A 30 -3.88 5.94 -1.78
N ALA A 31 -3.35 6.97 -2.45
CA ALA A 31 -3.41 7.04 -3.90
C ALA A 31 -2.33 6.14 -4.54
N MET A 32 -2.75 5.21 -5.40
CA MET A 32 -1.85 4.30 -6.08
C MET A 32 -1.21 4.97 -7.30
N VAL A 33 0.11 5.19 -7.26
CA VAL A 33 0.90 5.80 -8.33
C VAL A 33 2.04 4.88 -8.83
N LYS A 34 1.97 3.60 -8.50
CA LYS A 34 2.92 2.58 -8.93
C LYS A 34 3.00 2.47 -10.46
N ALA A 35 4.07 1.82 -10.96
CA ALA A 35 4.36 1.68 -12.39
C ALA A 35 4.28 3.03 -13.13
N ASN A 36 4.95 4.04 -12.56
CA ASN A 36 4.95 5.41 -13.07
C ASN A 36 3.52 5.98 -13.25
N ALA A 37 2.68 5.83 -12.21
CA ALA A 37 1.23 6.14 -12.22
C ALA A 37 0.51 5.41 -13.36
N TYR A 38 0.76 4.11 -13.50
CA TYR A 38 0.22 3.26 -14.57
C TYR A 38 0.51 3.83 -15.98
N GLY A 39 1.72 4.41 -16.15
CA GLY A 39 2.17 5.00 -17.40
C GLY A 39 1.80 6.46 -17.61
N HIS A 40 1.09 7.10 -16.67
CA HIS A 40 0.69 8.52 -16.77
C HIS A 40 1.81 9.50 -16.37
N GLY A 41 2.93 9.01 -15.82
CA GLY A 41 4.00 9.85 -15.28
C GLY A 41 3.76 10.26 -13.84
N ALA A 42 4.26 9.46 -12.88
CA ALA A 42 3.96 9.64 -11.46
C ALA A 42 4.35 11.03 -10.94
N VAL A 43 5.53 11.53 -11.32
CA VAL A 43 6.00 12.87 -10.94
C VAL A 43 5.06 13.96 -11.49
N ASN A 44 4.61 13.82 -12.73
CA ASN A 44 3.68 14.79 -13.35
C ASN A 44 2.30 14.77 -12.69
N CYS A 45 1.90 13.63 -12.12
CA CYS A 45 0.60 13.49 -11.44
C CYS A 45 0.62 14.01 -9.99
N LEU A 46 1.79 14.28 -9.37
CA LEU A 46 1.88 14.72 -7.97
C LEU A 46 0.98 15.92 -7.64
N PRO A 47 0.88 16.98 -8.45
CA PRO A 47 -0.01 18.08 -8.13
C PRO A 47 -1.48 17.68 -8.04
N ALA A 48 -1.91 16.73 -8.87
CA ALA A 48 -3.30 16.25 -8.89
C ALA A 48 -3.66 15.36 -7.70
N VAL A 49 -2.67 14.64 -7.16
CA VAL A 49 -2.86 13.76 -5.99
C VAL A 49 -2.38 14.38 -4.68
N ALA A 50 -2.06 15.68 -4.67
CA ALA A 50 -1.53 16.40 -3.51
C ALA A 50 -2.44 16.31 -2.26
N GLN A 51 -3.73 16.11 -2.44
CA GLN A 51 -4.71 15.96 -1.36
C GLN A 51 -4.84 14.52 -0.83
N ALA A 52 -4.14 13.54 -1.42
CA ALA A 52 -4.07 12.20 -0.85
C ALA A 52 -3.30 12.21 0.49
N ASP A 53 -3.65 11.30 1.39
CA ASP A 53 -3.00 11.16 2.68
C ASP A 53 -1.66 10.42 2.56
N ALA A 54 -1.57 9.51 1.58
CA ALA A 54 -0.38 8.74 1.27
C ALA A 54 -0.31 8.35 -0.22
N LEU A 55 0.87 7.93 -0.67
CA LEU A 55 1.05 7.30 -1.98
C LEU A 55 1.44 5.83 -1.85
N GLY A 56 0.85 4.99 -2.71
CA GLY A 56 1.23 3.60 -2.89
C GLY A 56 2.08 3.42 -4.13
N VAL A 57 3.27 2.85 -3.96
CA VAL A 57 4.25 2.56 -5.01
C VAL A 57 4.55 1.07 -5.08
N ALA A 58 5.05 0.56 -6.20
CA ALA A 58 5.40 -0.85 -6.32
C ALA A 58 6.67 -1.18 -5.54
N CYS A 59 7.73 -0.40 -5.72
CA CYS A 59 9.07 -0.67 -5.20
C CYS A 59 9.73 0.58 -4.61
N LEU A 60 10.85 0.35 -3.91
CA LEU A 60 11.64 1.42 -3.28
C LEU A 60 12.11 2.48 -4.27
N GLN A 61 12.50 2.08 -5.49
CA GLN A 61 13.00 3.03 -6.49
C GLN A 61 11.95 4.09 -6.84
N GLU A 62 10.69 3.69 -7.02
CA GLU A 62 9.58 4.62 -7.26
C GLU A 62 9.37 5.59 -6.08
N ALA A 63 9.50 5.09 -4.84
CA ALA A 63 9.40 5.94 -3.66
C ALA A 63 10.51 7.00 -3.62
N ILE A 64 11.75 6.62 -3.92
CA ILE A 64 12.89 7.54 -3.97
C ILE A 64 12.66 8.64 -5.02
N GLU A 65 12.20 8.28 -6.22
CA GLU A 65 11.92 9.23 -7.28
C GLU A 65 10.86 10.25 -6.87
N LEU A 66 9.80 9.83 -6.20
CA LEU A 66 8.74 10.72 -5.74
C LEU A 66 9.20 11.61 -4.58
N GLN A 67 10.05 11.11 -3.67
CA GLN A 67 10.67 11.95 -2.64
C GLN A 67 11.54 13.04 -3.27
N GLN A 68 12.38 12.68 -4.23
CA GLN A 68 13.22 13.64 -4.97
C GLN A 68 12.40 14.66 -5.75
N ALA A 69 11.21 14.27 -6.22
CA ALA A 69 10.25 15.16 -6.87
C ALA A 69 9.45 16.04 -5.87
N GLY A 70 9.70 15.91 -4.56
CA GLY A 70 9.14 16.79 -3.53
C GLY A 70 7.95 16.23 -2.75
N TRP A 71 7.61 14.95 -2.88
CA TRP A 71 6.60 14.35 -2.02
C TRP A 71 7.13 14.17 -0.59
N GLN A 72 6.42 14.75 0.40
CA GLN A 72 6.83 14.77 1.81
C GLN A 72 5.90 13.98 2.74
N LYS A 73 4.77 13.45 2.21
CA LYS A 73 3.83 12.68 3.00
C LYS A 73 4.18 11.19 2.97
N LEU A 74 3.42 10.40 3.71
CA LEU A 74 3.56 8.95 3.78
C LEU A 74 3.63 8.30 2.40
N MET A 75 4.53 7.33 2.26
CA MET A 75 4.57 6.39 1.14
C MET A 75 4.59 4.95 1.64
N VAL A 76 3.92 4.09 0.87
CA VAL A 76 3.83 2.65 1.15
C VAL A 76 4.32 1.87 -0.07
N VAL A 77 5.35 1.06 0.12
CA VAL A 77 5.82 0.10 -0.88
C VAL A 77 4.93 -1.14 -0.84
N ILE A 78 4.05 -1.28 -1.84
CA ILE A 78 2.97 -2.28 -1.84
C ILE A 78 3.47 -3.70 -2.08
N GLU A 79 4.56 -3.86 -2.82
CA GLU A 79 5.20 -5.17 -3.02
C GLU A 79 6.20 -5.50 -1.90
N GLY A 80 6.36 -4.57 -0.94
CA GLY A 80 7.34 -4.69 0.13
C GLY A 80 8.77 -4.55 -0.36
N ALA A 81 9.72 -4.71 0.54
CA ALA A 81 11.13 -4.72 0.19
C ALA A 81 11.52 -6.03 -0.52
N PHE A 82 12.47 -5.96 -1.46
CA PHE A 82 13.02 -7.13 -2.17
C PHE A 82 14.35 -7.62 -1.58
N SER A 83 14.93 -6.84 -0.66
CA SER A 83 16.15 -7.18 0.06
C SER A 83 16.17 -6.59 1.47
N LEU A 84 17.04 -7.13 2.33
CA LEU A 84 17.28 -6.56 3.66
C LEU A 84 17.78 -5.10 3.57
N ALA A 85 18.60 -4.79 2.56
CA ALA A 85 19.10 -3.42 2.36
C ALA A 85 17.95 -2.45 2.03
N GLU A 86 17.00 -2.86 1.19
CA GLU A 86 15.81 -2.06 0.90
C GLU A 86 14.92 -1.90 2.14
N TRP A 87 14.72 -2.97 2.92
CA TRP A 87 13.99 -2.91 4.19
C TRP A 87 14.62 -1.87 5.13
N GLN A 88 15.94 -1.93 5.30
CA GLN A 88 16.69 -0.98 6.14
C GLN A 88 16.58 0.45 5.63
N TYR A 89 16.64 0.64 4.30
CA TYR A 89 16.45 1.96 3.70
C TYR A 89 15.05 2.51 3.97
N CYS A 90 14.01 1.73 3.72
CA CYS A 90 12.63 2.12 3.99
C CYS A 90 12.44 2.53 5.44
N THR A 91 12.93 1.72 6.38
CA THR A 91 12.86 2.00 7.82
C THR A 91 13.62 3.28 8.20
N ALA A 92 14.78 3.52 7.58
CA ALA A 92 15.59 4.71 7.84
C ALA A 92 14.90 6.00 7.35
N HIS A 93 14.15 5.93 6.25
CA HIS A 93 13.54 7.07 5.56
C HIS A 93 12.02 7.18 5.77
N GLN A 94 11.47 6.44 6.75
CA GLN A 94 10.04 6.47 7.11
C GLN A 94 9.11 6.09 5.94
N ILE A 95 9.59 5.23 5.03
CA ILE A 95 8.78 4.61 3.99
C ILE A 95 8.21 3.31 4.58
N GLN A 96 6.91 3.16 4.57
CA GLN A 96 6.25 1.96 5.08
C GLN A 96 6.26 0.85 4.03
N CYS A 97 6.35 -0.39 4.48
CA CYS A 97 6.38 -1.57 3.61
C CYS A 97 5.23 -2.53 3.91
N VAL A 98 4.70 -3.12 2.85
CA VAL A 98 3.83 -4.29 2.99
C VAL A 98 4.69 -5.51 3.30
N VAL A 99 4.23 -6.32 4.25
CA VAL A 99 4.77 -7.66 4.59
C VAL A 99 3.74 -8.68 4.12
N HIS A 100 4.12 -9.53 3.17
CA HIS A 100 3.22 -10.47 2.52
C HIS A 100 3.80 -11.88 2.35
N HIS A 101 5.04 -12.11 2.80
CA HIS A 101 5.66 -13.44 2.83
C HIS A 101 6.77 -13.52 3.87
N GLN A 102 7.18 -14.75 4.23
CA GLN A 102 8.07 -15.04 5.35
C GLN A 102 9.39 -14.26 5.32
N ARG A 103 10.06 -14.15 4.18
CA ARG A 103 11.35 -13.44 4.10
C ARG A 103 11.25 -11.96 4.51
N GLN A 104 10.16 -11.29 4.18
CA GLN A 104 9.94 -9.90 4.60
C GLN A 104 9.66 -9.82 6.10
N LEU A 105 8.93 -10.79 6.65
CA LEU A 105 8.74 -10.94 8.09
C LEU A 105 10.08 -11.15 8.80
N ASP A 106 10.93 -12.04 8.28
CA ASP A 106 12.25 -12.31 8.85
C ASP A 106 13.11 -11.03 8.92
N TRP A 107 13.07 -10.19 7.89
CA TRP A 107 13.77 -8.90 7.90
C TRP A 107 13.19 -7.93 8.92
N ALA A 108 11.87 -7.88 9.07
CA ALA A 108 11.22 -7.06 10.07
C ALA A 108 11.63 -7.48 11.49
N LEU A 109 11.64 -8.78 11.77
CA LEU A 109 11.97 -9.31 13.11
C LEU A 109 13.46 -9.24 13.44
N GLN A 110 14.35 -9.22 12.44
CA GLN A 110 15.80 -9.06 12.64
C GLN A 110 16.20 -7.66 13.05
N GLN A 111 15.35 -6.67 12.87
CA GLN A 111 15.64 -5.27 13.16
C GLN A 111 14.67 -4.76 14.23
N PRO A 112 15.17 -4.19 15.33
CA PRO A 112 14.26 -3.58 16.30
C PRO A 112 13.47 -2.46 15.65
N ALA A 113 12.17 -2.45 15.85
CA ALA A 113 11.31 -1.41 15.34
C ALA A 113 11.70 -0.04 15.96
N LYS A 114 11.82 0.99 15.14
CA LYS A 114 11.89 2.35 15.64
C LYS A 114 10.55 2.75 16.23
N LYS A 115 10.53 3.61 17.21
CA LYS A 115 9.29 4.13 17.81
C LYS A 115 8.36 4.67 16.72
N GLY A 116 7.13 4.15 16.65
CA GLY A 116 6.13 4.50 15.65
C GLY A 116 6.35 3.87 14.27
N ALA A 117 7.25 2.88 14.17
CA ALA A 117 7.40 2.13 12.92
C ALA A 117 6.14 1.33 12.61
N THR A 118 5.62 1.50 11.41
CA THR A 118 4.39 0.84 10.95
C THR A 118 4.70 -0.10 9.80
N VAL A 119 4.11 -1.29 9.84
CA VAL A 119 4.12 -2.25 8.74
C VAL A 119 2.71 -2.54 8.26
N TRP A 120 2.57 -2.85 6.98
CA TRP A 120 1.30 -3.23 6.37
C TRP A 120 1.25 -4.74 6.18
N LEU A 121 0.62 -5.44 7.14
CA LEU A 121 0.50 -6.89 7.08
C LEU A 121 -0.59 -7.27 6.08
N LYS A 122 -0.23 -8.06 5.08
CA LYS A 122 -1.15 -8.40 4.00
C LYS A 122 -1.85 -9.73 4.24
N LEU A 123 -3.19 -9.67 4.35
CA LEU A 123 -4.09 -10.81 4.38
C LEU A 123 -4.52 -11.19 2.96
N ASN A 124 -4.38 -12.45 2.60
CA ASN A 124 -4.98 -13.01 1.40
C ASN A 124 -6.43 -13.41 1.69
N THR A 125 -7.37 -12.61 1.27
CA THR A 125 -8.80 -12.88 1.44
C THR A 125 -9.43 -13.63 0.27
N GLY A 126 -8.65 -14.03 -0.74
CA GLY A 126 -9.16 -14.80 -1.87
C GLY A 126 -8.66 -14.36 -3.25
N MET A 127 -7.85 -13.30 -3.34
CA MET A 127 -7.21 -12.93 -4.61
C MET A 127 -6.09 -13.90 -5.01
N ASN A 128 -5.48 -14.59 -4.04
CA ASN A 128 -4.47 -15.65 -4.23
C ASN A 128 -3.21 -15.22 -5.00
N ARG A 129 -2.82 -13.97 -4.87
CA ARG A 129 -1.59 -13.44 -5.47
C ARG A 129 -0.48 -13.25 -4.45
N LEU A 130 -0.76 -12.56 -3.36
CA LEU A 130 0.18 -12.20 -2.29
C LEU A 130 -0.58 -12.16 -0.96
N GLY A 131 0.12 -12.40 0.15
CA GLY A 131 -0.41 -12.30 1.50
C GLY A 131 -0.44 -13.64 2.22
N PHE A 132 -0.63 -13.58 3.51
CA PHE A 132 -0.74 -14.71 4.42
C PHE A 132 -2.21 -15.13 4.58
N THR A 133 -2.45 -16.33 5.05
CA THR A 133 -3.77 -16.80 5.47
C THR A 133 -4.23 -16.10 6.76
N SER A 134 -5.51 -16.19 7.10
CA SER A 134 -6.04 -15.60 8.35
C SER A 134 -5.36 -16.17 9.61
N ASP A 135 -5.04 -17.47 9.62
CA ASP A 135 -4.37 -18.10 10.77
C ASP A 135 -2.94 -17.60 10.91
N GLU A 136 -2.17 -17.54 9.81
CA GLU A 136 -0.81 -16.99 9.81
C GLU A 136 -0.79 -15.52 10.22
N VAL A 137 -1.76 -14.71 9.76
CA VAL A 137 -1.83 -13.26 10.07
C VAL A 137 -1.95 -13.01 11.56
N ARG A 138 -2.69 -13.82 12.31
CA ARG A 138 -2.83 -13.67 13.77
C ARG A 138 -1.49 -13.85 14.47
N GLU A 139 -0.78 -14.92 14.16
CA GLU A 139 0.54 -15.21 14.73
C GLU A 139 1.58 -14.15 14.35
N ILE A 140 1.62 -13.78 13.07
CA ILE A 140 2.55 -12.77 12.55
C ILE A 140 2.27 -11.39 13.16
N ALA A 141 0.99 -11.02 13.34
CA ALA A 141 0.62 -9.77 13.99
C ALA A 141 1.13 -9.69 15.43
N GLN A 142 1.06 -10.80 16.17
CA GLN A 142 1.62 -10.87 17.50
C GLN A 142 3.14 -10.69 17.47
N GLN A 143 3.86 -11.43 16.63
CA GLN A 143 5.32 -11.33 16.51
C GLN A 143 5.78 -9.89 16.15
N LEU A 144 5.09 -9.24 15.19
CA LEU A 144 5.41 -7.87 14.78
C LEU A 144 5.11 -6.85 15.90
N THR A 145 4.02 -7.05 16.65
CA THR A 145 3.67 -6.19 17.79
C THR A 145 4.70 -6.32 18.91
N GLU A 146 5.13 -7.55 19.24
CA GLU A 146 6.18 -7.82 20.22
C GLU A 146 7.53 -7.23 19.79
N ALA A 147 7.80 -7.18 18.48
CA ALA A 147 8.97 -6.50 17.91
C ALA A 147 8.85 -4.97 17.88
N GLY A 148 7.70 -4.40 18.32
CA GLY A 148 7.48 -2.96 18.47
C GLY A 148 6.87 -2.26 17.26
N TYR A 149 6.34 -2.99 16.27
CA TYR A 149 5.67 -2.41 15.10
C TYR A 149 4.19 -2.10 15.40
N GLU A 150 3.75 -0.98 14.87
CA GLU A 150 2.32 -0.74 14.62
C GLU A 150 1.89 -1.46 13.34
N ILE A 151 0.69 -2.03 13.32
CA ILE A 151 0.24 -2.87 12.20
C ILE A 151 -0.99 -2.25 11.54
N VAL A 152 -0.90 -2.09 10.23
CA VAL A 152 -2.05 -1.86 9.35
C VAL A 152 -2.37 -3.17 8.65
N LEU A 153 -3.54 -3.76 8.91
CA LEU A 153 -3.99 -4.91 8.13
C LEU A 153 -4.44 -4.44 6.75
N THR A 154 -4.01 -5.13 5.70
CA THR A 154 -4.37 -4.78 4.33
C THR A 154 -4.75 -6.01 3.52
N THR A 155 -5.68 -5.84 2.58
CA THR A 155 -6.04 -6.85 1.61
C THR A 155 -6.25 -6.24 0.22
N HIS A 156 -6.62 -7.05 -0.76
CA HIS A 156 -6.94 -6.62 -2.11
C HIS A 156 -8.12 -7.42 -2.65
N PHE A 157 -9.17 -6.72 -3.05
CA PHE A 157 -10.32 -7.35 -3.68
C PHE A 157 -10.00 -7.78 -5.11
N ALA A 158 -10.39 -9.00 -5.46
CA ALA A 158 -10.14 -9.56 -6.79
C ALA A 158 -11.11 -9.01 -7.86
N ASN A 159 -12.31 -8.63 -7.43
CA ASN A 159 -13.42 -8.29 -8.32
C ASN A 159 -14.13 -6.99 -7.90
N ALA A 160 -13.40 -6.02 -7.33
CA ALA A 160 -13.98 -4.77 -6.82
C ALA A 160 -14.65 -3.90 -7.90
N ASP A 161 -14.24 -4.07 -9.16
CA ASP A 161 -14.80 -3.39 -10.33
C ASP A 161 -16.13 -3.99 -10.82
N VAL A 162 -16.53 -5.16 -10.30
CA VAL A 162 -17.82 -5.81 -10.61
C VAL A 162 -18.72 -5.68 -9.40
N ILE A 163 -19.73 -4.81 -9.51
CA ILE A 163 -20.75 -4.61 -8.48
C ILE A 163 -21.48 -5.95 -8.23
N ASP A 164 -21.72 -6.27 -6.97
CA ASP A 164 -22.42 -7.49 -6.53
C ASP A 164 -21.72 -8.83 -6.87
N HIS A 165 -20.43 -8.80 -7.19
CA HIS A 165 -19.69 -10.05 -7.35
C HIS A 165 -19.59 -10.78 -5.99
N PRO A 166 -19.98 -12.08 -5.92
CA PRO A 166 -20.08 -12.80 -4.65
C PRO A 166 -18.75 -12.88 -3.89
N ASN A 167 -17.62 -12.88 -4.59
CA ASN A 167 -16.31 -12.88 -3.95
C ASN A 167 -16.05 -11.60 -3.12
N ASN A 168 -16.64 -10.45 -3.49
CA ASN A 168 -16.44 -9.22 -2.76
C ASN A 168 -16.95 -9.33 -1.32
N GLN A 169 -18.15 -9.90 -1.15
CA GLN A 169 -18.74 -10.13 0.16
C GLN A 169 -17.91 -11.15 0.97
N GLN A 170 -17.51 -12.26 0.37
CA GLN A 170 -16.67 -13.27 1.03
C GLN A 170 -15.32 -12.71 1.48
N GLN A 171 -14.68 -11.91 0.63
CA GLN A 171 -13.39 -11.26 0.95
C GLN A 171 -13.55 -10.25 2.09
N PHE A 172 -14.64 -9.49 2.09
CA PHE A 172 -14.95 -8.53 3.15
C PHE A 172 -15.18 -9.24 4.49
N GLU A 173 -16.02 -10.28 4.52
CA GLU A 173 -16.33 -11.05 5.73
C GLU A 173 -15.08 -11.67 6.34
N LEU A 174 -14.20 -12.27 5.52
CA LEU A 174 -12.93 -12.82 5.99
C LEU A 174 -12.00 -11.73 6.55
N PHE A 175 -11.94 -10.57 5.92
CA PHE A 175 -11.15 -9.46 6.40
C PHE A 175 -11.67 -8.92 7.75
N ASP A 176 -12.99 -8.71 7.86
CA ASP A 176 -13.63 -8.17 9.05
C ASP A 176 -13.51 -9.14 10.24
N SER A 177 -13.75 -10.43 10.04
CA SER A 177 -13.56 -11.44 11.08
C SER A 177 -12.11 -11.51 11.58
N THR A 178 -11.14 -11.40 10.66
CA THR A 178 -9.72 -11.38 11.05
C THR A 178 -9.36 -10.13 11.85
N LEU A 179 -10.05 -8.99 11.66
CA LEU A 179 -9.87 -7.78 12.46
C LEU A 179 -10.44 -7.91 13.86
N GLN A 180 -11.59 -8.56 14.02
CA GLN A 180 -12.29 -8.70 15.30
C GLN A 180 -11.59 -9.66 16.27
N ASP A 181 -10.82 -10.60 15.76
CA ASP A 181 -10.08 -11.61 16.51
C ASP A 181 -8.70 -11.13 17.03
N ARG A 182 -8.42 -9.85 17.03
CA ARG A 182 -7.15 -9.23 17.49
C ARG A 182 -7.22 -8.73 18.92
#